data_010e8bbe8361ed93f6139d697c6ea294
#
_entry.id   010e8bbe8361ed93f6139d697c6ea294
#
_cell.length_a   1.000
_cell.length_b   1.000
_cell.length_c   1.000
_cell.angle_alpha   90.00
_cell.angle_beta   90.00
_cell.angle_gamma   90.00
#
_symmetry.space_group_name_H-M   'P 1'
#
loop_
_entity.id
_entity.type
_entity.pdbx_description
1 polymer ?
#
loop_
_entity_poly.entity_id
_entity_poly.type
_entity_poly.pdbx_seq_one_letter_code
_entity_poly.pdbx_strand_id
1 'polypeptide(L)'
;MIKRLIFDIDNTILMWDDKYYDYSLGNTFKELGINFDKSIIKPFDEAVDTYENYYDIYDRDMFLNFLNSKLDFKFPKEFINIWIKYLGDCYEEPSKELIDTLEYLKSKYDLIILSNWFTESQEKRLKNMGIDKYFSRQIYTDILKNKPNKETFLEAIKPYNVDECIMIGDSKEKDIKGAESIGMKAILIDDKTKVEDLRRIL
;
A
#
# COMPACT_ATOMS: atom_id res chain seq x y z
N MET A 1 0.21 10.55 -25.42
CA MET A 1 0.89 11.42 -24.42
C MET A 1 0.42 10.98 -23.04
N ILE A 2 1.32 10.83 -22.07
CA ILE A 2 0.96 10.43 -20.69
C ILE A 2 0.14 11.52 -20.03
N LYS A 3 -0.93 11.11 -19.35
CA LYS A 3 -1.87 11.99 -18.63
C LYS A 3 -1.99 11.62 -17.17
N ARG A 4 -1.81 10.33 -16.80
CA ARG A 4 -1.97 9.84 -15.44
C ARG A 4 -0.75 9.06 -14.97
N LEU A 5 -0.39 9.32 -13.72
CA LEU A 5 0.57 8.51 -12.97
C LEU A 5 -0.16 7.82 -11.82
N ILE A 6 0.03 6.51 -11.73
CA ILE A 6 -0.61 5.63 -10.74
C ILE A 6 0.48 5.16 -9.78
N PHE A 7 0.37 5.52 -8.51
CA PHE A 7 1.40 5.22 -7.50
C PHE A 7 0.94 4.11 -6.56
N ASP A 8 1.84 3.18 -6.29
CA ASP A 8 1.76 2.39 -5.09
C ASP A 8 2.22 3.20 -3.86
N ILE A 9 2.01 2.68 -2.64
CA ILE A 9 2.37 3.36 -1.39
C ILE A 9 3.59 2.71 -0.74
N ASP A 10 3.45 1.46 -0.30
CA ASP A 10 4.45 0.79 0.52
C ASP A 10 5.70 0.46 -0.28
N ASN A 11 6.86 0.77 0.25
CA ASN A 11 8.17 0.69 -0.42
C ASN A 11 8.27 1.49 -1.75
N THR A 12 7.28 2.33 -2.03
CA THR A 12 7.26 3.24 -3.18
C THR A 12 7.32 4.70 -2.73
N ILE A 13 6.26 5.20 -2.09
CA ILE A 13 6.19 6.56 -1.53
C ILE A 13 6.60 6.56 -0.05
N LEU A 14 6.24 5.51 0.66
CA LEU A 14 6.51 5.31 2.08
C LEU A 14 7.27 4.01 2.28
N MET A 15 8.50 4.13 2.76
CA MET A 15 9.32 2.96 3.06
C MET A 15 8.75 2.20 4.26
N TRP A 16 8.59 0.88 4.12
CA TRP A 16 8.21 0.03 5.24
C TRP A 16 9.35 -0.08 6.25
N ASP A 17 9.02 -0.04 7.54
CA ASP A 17 9.98 -0.16 8.64
C ASP A 17 9.44 -1.17 9.67
N ASP A 18 10.26 -2.12 10.08
CA ASP A 18 9.90 -3.18 11.04
C ASP A 18 9.38 -2.60 12.38
N LYS A 19 9.77 -1.38 12.75
CA LYS A 19 9.23 -0.66 13.91
C LYS A 19 7.72 -0.48 13.85
N TYR A 20 7.11 -0.51 12.65
CA TYR A 20 5.67 -0.36 12.46
C TYR A 20 4.90 -1.54 13.04
N TYR A 21 5.46 -2.76 12.96
CA TYR A 21 4.87 -3.92 13.65
C TYR A 21 4.98 -3.78 15.17
N ASP A 22 6.16 -3.38 15.69
CA ASP A 22 6.33 -3.13 17.12
C ASP A 22 5.27 -2.16 17.66
N TYR A 23 5.08 -1.05 16.95
CA TYR A 23 4.12 -0.02 17.32
C TYR A 23 2.66 -0.50 17.19
N SER A 24 2.29 -0.99 16.01
CA SER A 24 0.90 -1.30 15.71
C SER A 24 0.41 -2.52 16.49
N LEU A 25 1.17 -3.60 16.53
CA LEU A 25 0.83 -4.78 17.32
C LEU A 25 0.87 -4.47 18.83
N GLY A 26 1.92 -3.79 19.31
CA GLY A 26 2.05 -3.44 20.72
C GLY A 26 0.86 -2.64 21.24
N ASN A 27 0.40 -1.63 20.48
CA ASN A 27 -0.78 -0.85 20.85
C ASN A 27 -2.08 -1.65 20.71
N THR A 28 -2.19 -2.51 19.70
CA THR A 28 -3.35 -3.40 19.52
C THR A 28 -3.50 -4.35 20.70
N PHE A 29 -2.43 -5.03 21.09
CA PHE A 29 -2.45 -5.94 22.24
C PHE A 29 -2.78 -5.21 23.53
N LYS A 30 -2.22 -4.02 23.73
CA LYS A 30 -2.52 -3.16 24.88
C LYS A 30 -4.00 -2.77 24.92
N GLU A 31 -4.60 -2.36 23.81
CA GLU A 31 -6.03 -1.99 23.74
C GLU A 31 -6.92 -3.20 24.02
N LEU A 32 -6.50 -4.39 23.60
CA LEU A 32 -7.21 -5.66 23.87
C LEU A 32 -6.99 -6.19 25.29
N GLY A 33 -6.14 -5.57 26.10
CA GLY A 33 -5.79 -6.07 27.45
C GLY A 33 -4.99 -7.37 27.43
N ILE A 34 -4.27 -7.66 26.33
CA ILE A 34 -3.47 -8.86 26.13
C ILE A 34 -2.00 -8.52 26.30
N ASN A 35 -1.22 -9.39 26.94
CA ASN A 35 0.22 -9.20 27.05
C ASN A 35 0.89 -9.35 25.67
N PHE A 36 1.68 -8.35 25.29
CA PHE A 36 2.41 -8.36 24.02
C PHE A 36 3.80 -8.97 24.19
N ASP A 37 4.07 -10.05 23.47
CA ASP A 37 5.39 -10.62 23.32
C ASP A 37 5.89 -10.37 21.87
N LYS A 38 7.02 -9.69 21.74
CA LYS A 38 7.63 -9.37 20.45
C LYS A 38 7.99 -10.58 19.60
N SER A 39 8.11 -11.76 20.21
CA SER A 39 8.37 -13.01 19.47
C SER A 39 7.29 -13.34 18.46
N ILE A 40 6.08 -12.76 18.61
CA ILE A 40 4.98 -12.95 17.65
C ILE A 40 5.19 -12.18 16.35
N ILE A 41 6.01 -11.11 16.33
CA ILE A 41 6.15 -10.21 15.16
C ILE A 41 6.57 -11.00 13.93
N LYS A 42 7.66 -11.74 14.00
CA LYS A 42 8.16 -12.49 12.85
C LYS A 42 7.18 -13.54 12.31
N PRO A 43 6.59 -14.43 13.13
CA PRO A 43 5.55 -15.34 12.64
C PRO A 43 4.32 -14.60 12.07
N PHE A 44 3.98 -13.45 12.64
CA PHE A 44 2.87 -12.64 12.17
C PHE A 44 3.15 -12.06 10.78
N ASP A 45 4.33 -11.46 10.59
CA ASP A 45 4.80 -10.93 9.31
C ASP A 45 4.81 -12.00 8.21
N GLU A 46 5.40 -13.17 8.48
CA GLU A 46 5.40 -14.33 7.59
C GLU A 46 3.97 -14.81 7.23
N ALA A 47 3.04 -14.69 8.17
CA ALA A 47 1.63 -15.02 7.92
C ALA A 47 0.94 -13.96 7.05
N VAL A 48 1.23 -12.66 7.27
CA VAL A 48 0.74 -11.57 6.42
C VAL A 48 1.23 -11.75 4.99
N ASP A 49 2.53 -11.94 4.80
CA ASP A 49 3.12 -12.21 3.47
C ASP A 49 2.48 -13.42 2.78
N THR A 50 2.24 -14.49 3.54
CA THR A 50 1.58 -15.68 3.01
C THR A 50 0.15 -15.36 2.57
N TYR A 51 -0.60 -14.58 3.35
CA TYR A 51 -1.96 -14.17 2.99
C TYR A 51 -1.95 -13.35 1.69
N GLU A 52 -1.09 -12.35 1.60
CA GLU A 52 -0.95 -11.48 0.43
C GLU A 52 -0.60 -12.21 -0.87
N ASN A 53 0.14 -13.31 -0.76
CA ASN A 53 0.52 -14.13 -1.91
C ASN A 53 -0.52 -15.19 -2.30
N TYR A 54 -1.46 -15.53 -1.41
CA TYR A 54 -2.41 -16.62 -1.61
C TYR A 54 -3.84 -16.13 -1.90
N TYR A 55 -4.20 -14.95 -1.38
CA TYR A 55 -5.54 -14.38 -1.51
C TYR A 55 -5.50 -13.12 -2.35
N ASP A 56 -6.49 -12.97 -3.22
CA ASP A 56 -6.61 -11.81 -4.12
C ASP A 56 -7.59 -10.74 -3.60
N ILE A 57 -7.98 -10.83 -2.31
CA ILE A 57 -8.85 -9.88 -1.62
C ILE A 57 -8.42 -9.68 -0.16
N TYR A 58 -8.70 -8.48 0.39
CA TYR A 58 -8.55 -8.20 1.82
C TYR A 58 -9.91 -8.14 2.52
N ASP A 59 -10.45 -9.32 2.83
CA ASP A 59 -11.60 -9.45 3.72
C ASP A 59 -11.14 -9.64 5.17
N ARG A 60 -11.69 -8.86 6.10
CA ARG A 60 -11.24 -8.83 7.50
C ARG A 60 -11.47 -10.16 8.23
N ASP A 61 -12.62 -10.77 7.98
CA ASP A 61 -12.96 -12.05 8.63
C ASP A 61 -12.11 -13.19 8.05
N MET A 62 -11.92 -13.22 6.73
CA MET A 62 -11.03 -14.19 6.09
C MET A 62 -9.59 -14.01 6.58
N PHE A 63 -9.10 -12.79 6.68
CA PHE A 63 -7.75 -12.50 7.14
C PHE A 63 -7.56 -12.90 8.60
N LEU A 64 -8.49 -12.55 9.49
CA LEU A 64 -8.46 -12.99 10.89
C LEU A 64 -8.46 -14.51 11.01
N ASN A 65 -9.36 -15.19 10.28
CA ASN A 65 -9.44 -16.64 10.28
C ASN A 65 -8.14 -17.29 9.78
N PHE A 66 -7.53 -16.71 8.75
CA PHE A 66 -6.25 -17.16 8.24
C PHE A 66 -5.14 -17.03 9.30
N LEU A 67 -4.98 -15.83 9.92
CA LEU A 67 -4.01 -15.62 10.99
C LEU A 67 -4.22 -16.62 12.12
N ASN A 68 -5.47 -16.81 12.56
CA ASN A 68 -5.83 -17.75 13.60
C ASN A 68 -5.60 -19.23 13.20
N SER A 69 -5.51 -19.54 11.91
CA SER A 69 -5.18 -20.88 11.43
C SER A 69 -3.66 -21.12 11.36
N LYS A 70 -2.87 -20.08 11.21
CA LYS A 70 -1.42 -20.15 11.00
C LYS A 70 -0.61 -19.97 12.27
N LEU A 71 -1.13 -19.20 13.22
CA LEU A 71 -0.43 -18.81 14.43
C LEU A 71 -0.96 -19.59 15.63
N ASP A 72 -0.08 -19.93 16.57
CA ASP A 72 -0.47 -20.58 17.82
C ASP A 72 -1.33 -19.68 18.70
N PHE A 73 -1.10 -18.36 18.62
CA PHE A 73 -1.92 -17.36 19.28
C PHE A 73 -3.26 -17.17 18.55
N LYS A 74 -4.37 -17.07 19.31
CA LYS A 74 -5.70 -16.83 18.76
C LYS A 74 -6.14 -15.42 19.01
N PHE A 75 -6.25 -14.66 17.94
CA PHE A 75 -6.70 -13.25 17.98
C PHE A 75 -8.21 -13.18 18.13
N PRO A 76 -8.73 -12.27 18.98
CA PRO A 76 -10.16 -12.00 19.06
C PRO A 76 -10.68 -11.30 17.80
N LYS A 77 -12.00 -11.32 17.60
CA LYS A 77 -12.64 -10.77 16.40
C LYS A 77 -12.37 -9.27 16.14
N GLU A 78 -12.10 -8.51 17.19
CA GLU A 78 -11.83 -7.09 17.13
C GLU A 78 -10.40 -6.78 16.65
N PHE A 79 -9.51 -7.78 16.66
CA PHE A 79 -8.07 -7.61 16.44
C PHE A 79 -7.76 -6.85 15.15
N ILE A 80 -8.29 -7.29 14.02
CA ILE A 80 -7.96 -6.71 12.71
C ILE A 80 -8.35 -5.23 12.66
N ASN A 81 -9.54 -4.86 13.16
CA ASN A 81 -9.99 -3.48 13.16
C ASN A 81 -9.10 -2.56 14.00
N ILE A 82 -8.71 -3.05 15.19
CA ILE A 82 -7.82 -2.28 16.08
C ILE A 82 -6.41 -2.18 15.47
N TRP A 83 -5.92 -3.26 14.90
CA TRP A 83 -4.58 -3.26 14.28
C TRP A 83 -4.51 -2.33 13.07
N ILE A 84 -5.49 -2.35 12.15
CA ILE A 84 -5.59 -1.43 11.01
C ILE A 84 -5.61 0.04 11.49
N LYS A 85 -6.32 0.35 12.56
CA LYS A 85 -6.37 1.68 13.18
C LYS A 85 -4.95 2.16 13.58
N TYR A 86 -4.16 1.30 14.23
CA TYR A 86 -2.79 1.63 14.65
C TYR A 86 -1.79 1.61 13.49
N LEU A 87 -1.98 0.74 12.49
CA LEU A 87 -1.19 0.80 11.25
C LEU A 87 -1.32 2.15 10.54
N GLY A 88 -2.50 2.76 10.61
CA GLY A 88 -2.71 4.10 10.07
C GLY A 88 -1.88 5.21 10.72
N ASP A 89 -1.28 4.95 11.89
CA ASP A 89 -0.33 5.85 12.57
C ASP A 89 1.15 5.55 12.23
N CYS A 90 1.39 4.52 11.40
CA CYS A 90 2.71 4.09 10.99
C CYS A 90 3.13 4.81 9.69
N TYR A 91 3.85 5.90 9.81
CA TYR A 91 4.36 6.68 8.67
C TYR A 91 5.66 7.37 9.04
N GLU A 92 6.33 7.92 8.04
CA GLU A 92 7.44 8.85 8.19
C GLU A 92 7.09 10.20 7.56
N GLU A 93 7.66 11.26 8.09
CA GLU A 93 7.52 12.59 7.50
C GLU A 93 8.12 12.59 6.09
N PRO A 94 7.38 13.04 5.07
CA PRO A 94 7.89 13.05 3.73
C PRO A 94 9.07 14.03 3.59
N SER A 95 10.08 13.64 2.83
CA SER A 95 11.21 14.52 2.53
C SER A 95 10.71 15.74 1.74
N LYS A 96 11.45 16.85 1.86
CA LYS A 96 11.16 18.03 1.04
C LYS A 96 11.25 17.71 -0.46
N GLU A 97 12.18 16.85 -0.85
CA GLU A 97 12.39 16.45 -2.25
C GLU A 97 11.19 15.63 -2.78
N LEU A 98 10.63 14.74 -1.97
CA LEU A 98 9.39 14.02 -2.30
C LEU A 98 8.22 14.99 -2.50
N ILE A 99 8.04 15.94 -1.58
CA ILE A 99 6.98 16.97 -1.69
C ILE A 99 7.13 17.78 -2.96
N ASP A 100 8.33 18.35 -3.19
CA ASP A 100 8.62 19.15 -4.38
C ASP A 100 8.38 18.35 -5.67
N THR A 101 8.67 17.02 -5.64
CA THR A 101 8.43 16.12 -6.78
C THR A 101 6.95 15.89 -7.01
N LEU A 102 6.18 15.60 -5.96
CA LEU A 102 4.73 15.41 -6.10
C LEU A 102 4.03 16.67 -6.59
N GLU A 103 4.45 17.86 -6.12
CA GLU A 103 3.95 19.16 -6.62
C GLU A 103 4.24 19.34 -8.11
N TYR A 104 5.47 19.09 -8.53
CA TYR A 104 5.86 19.16 -9.94
C TYR A 104 5.05 18.19 -10.82
N LEU A 105 4.95 16.94 -10.41
CA LEU A 105 4.22 15.92 -11.17
C LEU A 105 2.73 16.26 -11.26
N LYS A 106 2.11 16.68 -10.15
CA LYS A 106 0.70 17.11 -10.13
C LYS A 106 0.42 18.29 -11.06
N SER A 107 1.41 19.16 -11.29
CA SER A 107 1.24 20.27 -12.23
C SER A 107 1.15 19.83 -13.70
N LYS A 108 1.56 18.60 -14.01
CA LYS A 108 1.62 18.07 -15.38
C LYS A 108 0.70 16.86 -15.62
N TYR A 109 0.44 16.07 -14.57
CA TYR A 109 -0.24 14.80 -14.65
C TYR A 109 -1.36 14.71 -13.60
N ASP A 110 -2.34 13.89 -13.89
CA ASP A 110 -3.31 13.43 -12.90
C ASP A 110 -2.66 12.33 -12.06
N LEU A 111 -2.46 12.56 -10.76
CA LEU A 111 -1.85 11.60 -9.86
C LEU A 111 -2.93 10.85 -9.11
N ILE A 112 -2.82 9.53 -9.04
CA ILE A 112 -3.69 8.69 -8.22
C ILE A 112 -2.88 7.64 -7.46
N ILE A 113 -3.49 7.11 -6.40
CA ILE A 113 -2.99 5.94 -5.66
C ILE A 113 -3.69 4.68 -6.15
N LEU A 114 -2.93 3.58 -6.22
CA LEU A 114 -3.42 2.22 -6.34
C LEU A 114 -2.59 1.32 -5.41
N SER A 115 -3.09 1.03 -4.22
CA SER A 115 -2.38 0.24 -3.22
C SER A 115 -3.18 -0.98 -2.79
N ASN A 116 -2.49 -2.10 -2.66
CA ASN A 116 -3.01 -3.26 -1.95
C ASN A 116 -3.04 -2.92 -0.46
N TRP A 117 -4.11 -3.19 0.24
CA TRP A 117 -4.30 -3.09 1.67
C TRP A 117 -5.64 -2.42 2.05
N PHE A 118 -5.89 -2.30 3.33
CA PHE A 118 -7.12 -1.74 3.89
C PHE A 118 -7.17 -0.21 3.77
N THR A 119 -8.27 0.30 3.24
CA THR A 119 -8.53 1.72 2.99
C THR A 119 -8.21 2.59 4.22
N GLU A 120 -8.72 2.21 5.40
CA GLU A 120 -8.59 3.04 6.62
C GLU A 120 -7.14 3.37 7.00
N SER A 121 -6.25 2.36 6.97
CA SER A 121 -4.85 2.59 7.32
C SER A 121 -4.12 3.39 6.26
N GLN A 122 -4.34 3.09 4.99
CA GLN A 122 -3.63 3.76 3.90
C GLN A 122 -4.04 5.23 3.76
N GLU A 123 -5.34 5.53 3.83
CA GLU A 123 -5.81 6.93 3.84
C GLU A 123 -5.27 7.72 5.02
N LYS A 124 -5.26 7.11 6.22
CA LYS A 124 -4.76 7.76 7.42
C LYS A 124 -3.27 8.05 7.31
N ARG A 125 -2.47 7.12 6.78
CA ARG A 125 -1.03 7.30 6.54
C ARG A 125 -0.77 8.46 5.60
N LEU A 126 -1.43 8.51 4.43
CA LEU A 126 -1.26 9.61 3.46
C LEU A 126 -1.68 10.97 4.04
N LYS A 127 -2.77 11.01 4.83
CA LYS A 127 -3.21 12.22 5.52
C LYS A 127 -2.21 12.69 6.57
N ASN A 128 -1.70 11.77 7.37
CA ASN A 128 -0.69 12.08 8.39
C ASN A 128 0.61 12.60 7.76
N MET A 129 1.00 12.07 6.59
CA MET A 129 2.12 12.58 5.79
C MET A 129 1.80 13.93 5.11
N GLY A 130 0.53 14.37 5.08
CA GLY A 130 0.10 15.61 4.40
C GLY A 130 0.24 15.58 2.88
N ILE A 131 0.32 14.38 2.27
CA ILE A 131 0.50 14.18 0.82
C ILE A 131 -0.76 13.71 0.10
N ASP A 132 -1.81 13.35 0.82
CA ASP A 132 -3.11 12.93 0.27
C ASP A 132 -3.68 13.95 -0.74
N LYS A 133 -3.45 15.23 -0.51
CA LYS A 133 -3.85 16.37 -1.37
C LYS A 133 -3.26 16.36 -2.78
N TYR A 134 -2.20 15.60 -3.01
CA TYR A 134 -1.58 15.49 -4.35
C TYR A 134 -2.32 14.55 -5.28
N PHE A 135 -3.09 13.61 -4.73
CA PHE A 135 -3.76 12.56 -5.47
C PHE A 135 -5.25 12.88 -5.67
N SER A 136 -5.68 12.92 -6.92
CA SER A 136 -7.08 13.20 -7.29
C SER A 136 -8.03 12.03 -6.95
N ARG A 137 -7.47 10.81 -6.87
CA ARG A 137 -8.19 9.58 -6.53
C ARG A 137 -7.26 8.62 -5.79
N GLN A 138 -7.84 7.88 -4.85
CA GLN A 138 -7.13 6.85 -4.12
C GLN A 138 -7.96 5.55 -4.21
N ILE A 139 -7.32 4.47 -4.64
CA ILE A 139 -7.93 3.15 -4.85
C ILE A 139 -7.20 2.16 -3.96
N TYR A 140 -7.96 1.47 -3.13
CA TYR A 140 -7.48 0.44 -2.22
C TYR A 140 -8.19 -0.87 -2.50
N THR A 141 -7.52 -2.00 -2.28
CA THR A 141 -7.99 -3.28 -2.76
C THR A 141 -8.80 -4.09 -1.74
N ASP A 142 -9.13 -3.51 -0.58
CA ASP A 142 -10.12 -4.10 0.34
C ASP A 142 -11.56 -4.03 -0.19
N ILE A 143 -11.80 -3.30 -1.27
CA ILE A 143 -13.07 -3.24 -2.01
C ILE A 143 -12.97 -3.76 -3.45
N LEU A 144 -11.78 -4.19 -3.86
CA LEU A 144 -11.47 -4.71 -5.19
C LEU A 144 -10.54 -5.93 -5.06
N LYS A 145 -10.28 -6.61 -6.17
CA LYS A 145 -9.22 -7.61 -6.21
C LYS A 145 -7.84 -6.96 -6.10
N ASN A 146 -6.91 -7.65 -5.45
CA ASN A 146 -5.55 -7.17 -5.29
C ASN A 146 -4.79 -7.09 -6.62
N LYS A 147 -3.82 -6.16 -6.70
CA LYS A 147 -2.77 -6.26 -7.72
C LYS A 147 -2.07 -7.63 -7.57
N PRO A 148 -1.75 -8.35 -8.64
CA PRO A 148 -1.68 -7.91 -10.05
C PRO A 148 -2.95 -8.15 -10.87
N ASN A 149 -4.13 -8.22 -10.29
CA ASN A 149 -5.36 -8.50 -11.03
C ASN A 149 -5.65 -7.42 -12.08
N LYS A 150 -5.92 -7.83 -13.32
CA LYS A 150 -6.17 -6.91 -14.44
C LYS A 150 -7.33 -5.94 -14.21
N GLU A 151 -8.40 -6.41 -13.55
CA GLU A 151 -9.59 -5.59 -13.28
C GLU A 151 -9.24 -4.37 -12.42
N THR A 152 -8.32 -4.52 -11.49
CA THR A 152 -7.83 -3.45 -10.61
C THR A 152 -7.11 -2.35 -11.40
N PHE A 153 -6.24 -2.73 -12.33
CA PHE A 153 -5.58 -1.77 -13.21
C PHE A 153 -6.54 -1.13 -14.21
N LEU A 154 -7.49 -1.90 -14.78
CA LEU A 154 -8.53 -1.36 -15.65
C LEU A 154 -9.44 -0.35 -14.95
N GLU A 155 -9.66 -0.51 -13.64
CA GLU A 155 -10.36 0.50 -12.84
C GLU A 155 -9.50 1.75 -12.61
N ALA A 156 -8.20 1.57 -12.35
CA ALA A 156 -7.28 2.67 -12.06
C ALA A 156 -7.02 3.58 -13.28
N ILE A 157 -7.05 3.06 -14.50
CA ILE A 157 -6.81 3.90 -15.69
C ILE A 157 -8.01 4.81 -16.04
N LYS A 158 -9.24 4.50 -15.62
CA LYS A 158 -10.42 5.31 -15.98
C LYS A 158 -10.31 6.76 -15.53
N PRO A 159 -10.65 7.76 -16.38
CA PRO A 159 -11.28 7.63 -17.71
C PRO A 159 -10.30 7.60 -18.89
N TYR A 160 -9.00 7.42 -18.65
CA TYR A 160 -7.96 7.46 -19.68
C TYR A 160 -7.79 6.11 -20.37
N ASN A 161 -7.04 6.10 -21.48
CA ASN A 161 -6.61 4.88 -22.16
C ASN A 161 -5.33 4.34 -21.52
N VAL A 162 -5.04 3.08 -21.74
CA VAL A 162 -3.90 2.38 -21.14
C VAL A 162 -2.55 3.02 -21.51
N ASP A 163 -2.41 3.49 -22.75
CA ASP A 163 -1.19 4.16 -23.26
C ASP A 163 -0.99 5.59 -22.73
N GLU A 164 -1.99 6.13 -22.02
CA GLU A 164 -1.96 7.44 -21.39
C GLU A 164 -1.61 7.35 -19.88
N CYS A 165 -1.40 6.14 -19.35
CA CYS A 165 -1.14 5.89 -17.94
C CYS A 165 0.22 5.22 -17.72
N ILE A 166 0.82 5.47 -16.56
CA ILE A 166 2.03 4.78 -16.08
C ILE A 166 1.80 4.32 -14.65
N MET A 167 2.09 3.04 -14.37
CA MET A 167 2.19 2.52 -13.00
C MET A 167 3.59 2.78 -12.44
N ILE A 168 3.66 3.19 -11.18
CA ILE A 168 4.89 3.47 -10.44
C ILE A 168 4.80 2.68 -9.14
N GLY A 169 5.70 1.72 -8.94
CA GLY A 169 5.66 0.84 -7.78
C GLY A 169 6.96 0.04 -7.62
N ASP A 170 7.12 -0.61 -6.47
CA ASP A 170 8.32 -1.38 -6.11
C ASP A 170 8.21 -2.87 -6.46
N SER A 171 6.99 -3.39 -6.52
CA SER A 171 6.77 -4.82 -6.72
C SER A 171 6.82 -5.21 -8.19
N LYS A 172 7.86 -5.99 -8.58
CA LYS A 172 7.96 -6.53 -9.94
C LYS A 172 6.74 -7.37 -10.35
N GLU A 173 6.18 -8.13 -9.41
CA GLU A 173 5.02 -9.01 -9.68
C GLU A 173 3.70 -8.24 -9.61
N LYS A 174 3.47 -7.51 -8.52
CA LYS A 174 2.18 -6.87 -8.26
C LYS A 174 1.99 -5.62 -9.13
N ASP A 175 3.01 -4.74 -9.22
CA ASP A 175 2.89 -3.46 -9.92
C ASP A 175 3.31 -3.56 -11.39
N ILE A 176 4.55 -4.03 -11.65
CA ILE A 176 5.12 -3.95 -12.98
C ILE A 176 4.45 -4.95 -13.92
N LYS A 177 4.50 -6.26 -13.60
CA LYS A 177 3.85 -7.28 -14.44
C LYS A 177 2.33 -7.12 -14.46
N GLY A 178 1.73 -6.66 -13.35
CA GLY A 178 0.31 -6.35 -13.31
C GLY A 178 -0.07 -5.28 -14.34
N ALA A 179 0.62 -4.16 -14.38
CA ALA A 179 0.42 -3.09 -15.36
C ALA A 179 0.69 -3.56 -16.80
N GLU A 180 1.82 -4.24 -17.01
CA GLU A 180 2.20 -4.79 -18.32
C GLU A 180 1.17 -5.79 -18.86
N SER A 181 0.49 -6.53 -17.98
CA SER A 181 -0.53 -7.52 -18.35
C SER A 181 -1.73 -6.91 -19.09
N ILE A 182 -1.95 -5.59 -18.94
CA ILE A 182 -2.97 -4.83 -19.68
C ILE A 182 -2.36 -3.93 -20.77
N GLY A 183 -1.03 -3.98 -20.97
CA GLY A 183 -0.31 -3.13 -21.92
C GLY A 183 0.06 -1.74 -21.39
N MET A 184 -0.08 -1.49 -20.07
CA MET A 184 0.30 -0.23 -19.45
C MET A 184 1.80 -0.18 -19.19
N LYS A 185 2.41 0.99 -19.41
CA LYS A 185 3.80 1.23 -19.02
C LYS A 185 3.94 1.24 -17.50
N ALA A 186 5.12 0.81 -17.02
CA ALA A 186 5.43 0.84 -15.60
C ALA A 186 6.87 1.32 -15.35
N ILE A 187 7.08 1.91 -14.18
CA ILE A 187 8.38 2.34 -13.66
C ILE A 187 8.59 1.62 -12.33
N LEU A 188 9.66 0.83 -12.26
CA LEU A 188 10.06 0.16 -11.02
C LEU A 188 10.78 1.15 -10.11
N ILE A 189 10.33 1.26 -8.86
CA ILE A 189 11.02 1.94 -7.78
C ILE A 189 11.89 0.92 -7.05
N ASP A 190 13.17 1.22 -6.93
CA ASP A 190 14.18 0.35 -6.30
C ASP A 190 15.35 1.18 -5.76
N ASP A 191 16.45 0.52 -5.38
CA ASP A 191 17.66 1.21 -4.89
C ASP A 191 18.28 2.19 -5.90
N LYS A 192 17.97 2.04 -7.19
CA LYS A 192 18.53 2.85 -8.29
C LYS A 192 17.58 3.95 -8.76
N THR A 193 16.30 3.76 -8.57
CA THR A 193 15.24 4.67 -9.04
C THR A 193 14.28 4.96 -7.91
N LYS A 194 14.23 6.20 -7.47
CA LYS A 194 13.31 6.68 -6.43
C LYS A 194 12.20 7.54 -7.02
N VAL A 195 11.16 7.78 -6.27
CA VAL A 195 10.05 8.68 -6.69
C VAL A 195 10.59 10.06 -7.04
N GLU A 196 11.59 10.56 -6.33
CA GLU A 196 12.23 11.85 -6.55
C GLU A 196 12.92 11.94 -7.93
N ASP A 197 13.34 10.83 -8.50
CA ASP A 197 13.96 10.78 -9.83
C ASP A 197 12.94 10.99 -10.96
N LEU A 198 11.65 10.82 -10.71
CA LEU A 198 10.60 10.94 -11.73
C LEU A 198 10.55 12.30 -12.41
N ARG A 199 11.00 13.36 -11.74
CA ARG A 199 11.13 14.70 -12.35
C ARG A 199 12.09 14.74 -13.54
N ARG A 200 13.02 13.81 -13.60
CA ARG A 200 14.03 13.69 -14.67
C ARG A 200 13.66 12.63 -15.71
N ILE A 201 12.85 11.67 -15.31
CA ILE A 201 12.44 10.53 -16.15
C ILE A 201 11.20 10.90 -16.99
N LEU A 202 10.31 11.72 -16.45
CA LEU A 202 9.03 12.15 -17.04
C LEU A 202 9.06 13.62 -17.43
#